data_e55852b41b7ae46e61776fdc01485a32
#
_entry.id   e55852b41b7ae46e61776fdc01485a32
#
_cell.length_a   1.000
_cell.length_b   1.000
_cell.length_c   1.000
_cell.angle_alpha   90.00
_cell.angle_beta   90.00
_cell.angle_gamma   90.00
#
_symmetry.space_group_name_H-M   'P 1'
#
loop_
_entity.id
_entity.type
_entity.pdbx_description
1 polymer ?
#
loop_
_entity_poly.entity_id
_entity_poly.type
_entity_poly.pdbx_seq_one_letter_code
_entity_poly.pdbx_strand_id
1 'polypeptide(L)'
;NIIFKKNNFDYLSTFKGKRFGELINHYLLNLTKYDKKVIIYGEDVVDPYGGAFKITKNIEINFPKQIFSTPISEASIVGMAAGFAIEGYKPIVEIMFGDFLGLAFDQILNNLSKFHYMYNKEINLPLVIRTPMGAGRGYGPTHSQSIEKHFFGIIGLNIFALNPFFPIHEIYDYAFASKNPSLIIENKLQYNFII
;
A
#
# COMPACT_ATOMS: atom_id res chain seq x y z
N ASN A 1 -14.24 -3.48 -15.46
CA ASN A 1 -15.44 -2.72 -15.08
C ASN A 1 -15.58 -2.77 -13.56
N ILE A 2 -15.18 -1.68 -12.88
CA ILE A 2 -15.44 -1.52 -11.47
C ILE A 2 -16.91 -1.15 -11.32
N ILE A 3 -17.70 -2.03 -10.76
CA ILE A 3 -19.11 -1.76 -10.48
C ILE A 3 -19.18 -1.06 -9.11
N PHE A 4 -19.45 0.23 -9.10
CA PHE A 4 -19.70 0.99 -7.89
C PHE A 4 -21.02 0.52 -7.26
N LYS A 5 -20.97 -0.13 -6.11
CA LYS A 5 -22.17 -0.42 -5.31
C LYS A 5 -22.63 0.85 -4.61
N LYS A 6 -23.94 1.10 -4.64
CA LYS A 6 -24.61 2.32 -4.19
C LYS A 6 -24.60 2.60 -2.66
N ASN A 7 -23.91 1.77 -1.85
CA ASN A 7 -23.97 1.85 -0.37
C ASN A 7 -22.80 2.60 0.28
N ASN A 8 -22.06 3.42 -0.47
CA ASN A 8 -20.85 4.06 0.02
C ASN A 8 -21.07 5.25 0.97
N PHE A 9 -22.29 5.77 1.09
CA PHE A 9 -22.58 6.93 1.95
C PHE A 9 -22.54 6.59 3.45
N ASP A 10 -22.91 5.38 3.85
CA ASP A 10 -22.86 4.96 5.27
C ASP A 10 -21.43 4.82 5.79
N TYR A 11 -20.48 4.44 4.91
CA TYR A 11 -19.08 4.35 5.26
C TYR A 11 -18.49 5.72 5.68
N LEU A 12 -18.78 6.77 4.91
CA LEU A 12 -18.30 8.12 5.21
C LEU A 12 -18.92 8.69 6.50
N SER A 13 -20.18 8.36 6.79
CA SER A 13 -20.87 8.84 8.00
C SER A 13 -20.22 8.32 9.28
N THR A 14 -19.66 7.11 9.26
CA THR A 14 -18.96 6.48 10.40
C THR A 14 -17.65 7.22 10.76
N PHE A 15 -17.06 7.93 9.82
CA PHE A 15 -15.76 8.60 9.97
C PHE A 15 -15.87 10.14 9.92
N LYS A 16 -17.07 10.67 10.01
CA LYS A 16 -17.31 12.12 9.99
C LYS A 16 -16.44 12.86 11.00
N GLY A 17 -15.72 13.87 10.53
CA GLY A 17 -14.84 14.69 11.35
C GLY A 17 -13.44 14.10 11.56
N LYS A 18 -13.11 12.93 10.99
CA LYS A 18 -11.76 12.35 11.03
C LYS A 18 -10.95 12.69 9.78
N ARG A 19 -9.63 12.65 9.90
CA ARG A 19 -8.74 12.84 8.76
C ARG A 19 -8.62 11.56 7.94
N PHE A 20 -8.48 11.70 6.65
CA PHE A 20 -8.34 10.54 5.75
C PHE A 20 -7.14 9.64 6.11
N GLY A 21 -6.00 10.23 6.53
CA GLY A 21 -4.85 9.46 7.02
C GLY A 21 -5.18 8.61 8.26
N GLU A 22 -5.99 9.13 9.18
CA GLU A 22 -6.47 8.35 10.35
C GLU A 22 -7.38 7.20 9.94
N LEU A 23 -8.13 7.39 8.87
CA LEU A 23 -8.98 6.35 8.30
C LEU A 23 -8.17 5.20 7.71
N ILE A 24 -7.09 5.51 6.97
CA ILE A 24 -6.18 4.50 6.43
C ILE A 24 -5.51 3.74 7.60
N ASN A 25 -5.01 4.46 8.61
CA ASN A 25 -4.42 3.82 9.80
C ASN A 25 -5.40 2.88 10.49
N HIS A 26 -6.63 3.35 10.75
CA HIS A 26 -7.67 2.54 11.38
C HIS A 26 -7.99 1.28 10.56
N TYR A 27 -8.04 1.40 9.24
CA TYR A 27 -8.25 0.26 8.36
C TYR A 27 -7.10 -0.75 8.47
N LEU A 28 -5.84 -0.30 8.40
CA LEU A 28 -4.67 -1.18 8.53
C LEU A 28 -4.61 -1.87 9.89
N LEU A 29 -4.93 -1.17 10.98
CA LEU A 29 -5.04 -1.76 12.32
C LEU A 29 -6.07 -2.88 12.37
N ASN A 30 -7.27 -2.66 11.81
CA ASN A 30 -8.31 -3.67 11.77
C ASN A 30 -7.93 -4.85 10.87
N LEU A 31 -7.35 -4.59 9.70
CA LEU A 31 -6.90 -5.63 8.79
C LEU A 31 -5.87 -6.55 9.49
N THR A 32 -4.87 -5.96 10.16
CA THR A 32 -3.85 -6.69 10.92
C THR A 32 -4.44 -7.47 12.10
N LYS A 33 -5.44 -6.89 12.76
CA LYS A 33 -6.15 -7.56 13.88
C LYS A 33 -6.87 -8.83 13.44
N TYR A 34 -7.58 -8.77 12.32
CA TYR A 34 -8.46 -9.86 11.90
C TYR A 34 -7.81 -10.86 10.95
N ASP A 35 -6.72 -10.50 10.28
CA ASP A 35 -5.99 -11.40 9.39
C ASP A 35 -4.53 -11.57 9.83
N LYS A 36 -4.21 -12.74 10.37
CA LYS A 36 -2.86 -13.07 10.84
C LYS A 36 -1.84 -13.30 9.72
N LYS A 37 -2.30 -13.38 8.48
CA LYS A 37 -1.44 -13.48 7.29
C LYS A 37 -0.94 -12.12 6.81
N VAL A 38 -1.55 -11.03 7.26
CA VAL A 38 -1.10 -9.67 6.93
C VAL A 38 0.24 -9.40 7.59
N ILE A 39 1.21 -8.97 6.80
CA ILE A 39 2.51 -8.50 7.24
C ILE A 39 2.75 -7.12 6.63
N ILE A 40 3.06 -6.14 7.47
CA ILE A 40 3.36 -4.77 7.05
C ILE A 40 4.85 -4.53 7.26
N TYR A 41 5.55 -3.99 6.26
CA TYR A 41 6.94 -3.62 6.43
C TYR A 41 7.39 -2.53 5.45
N GLY A 42 8.51 -1.91 5.80
CA GLY A 42 9.11 -0.81 5.07
C GLY A 42 10.06 -0.03 5.97
N GLU A 43 10.49 1.13 5.52
CA GLU A 43 11.37 2.00 6.29
C GLU A 43 10.59 2.75 7.37
N ASP A 44 11.09 2.73 8.61
CA ASP A 44 10.55 3.47 9.75
C ASP A 44 9.04 3.26 10.04
N VAL A 45 8.48 2.13 9.62
CA VAL A 45 7.04 1.85 9.78
C VAL A 45 6.63 1.48 11.20
N VAL A 46 7.60 1.13 12.07
CA VAL A 46 7.33 0.76 13.47
C VAL A 46 7.22 1.97 14.38
N ASP A 47 6.65 1.75 15.57
CA ASP A 47 6.56 2.78 16.61
C ASP A 47 7.94 3.11 17.21
N PRO A 48 8.18 4.32 17.68
CA PRO A 48 7.26 5.46 17.79
C PRO A 48 7.10 6.27 16.50
N TYR A 49 7.83 5.93 15.43
CA TYR A 49 7.79 6.70 14.18
C TYR A 49 6.47 6.49 13.43
N GLY A 50 6.10 5.23 13.16
CA GLY A 50 4.81 4.87 12.56
C GLY A 50 4.68 5.28 11.08
N GLY A 51 5.79 5.27 10.33
CA GLY A 51 5.87 5.76 8.97
C GLY A 51 5.95 7.29 8.88
N ALA A 52 6.41 7.82 7.75
CA ALA A 52 6.63 9.26 7.54
C ALA A 52 5.36 10.11 7.76
N PHE A 53 4.19 9.53 7.62
CA PHE A 53 2.88 10.21 7.76
C PHE A 53 2.01 9.63 8.89
N LYS A 54 2.58 8.82 9.78
CA LYS A 54 1.89 8.18 10.91
C LYS A 54 0.78 7.19 10.48
N ILE A 55 0.85 6.68 9.27
CA ILE A 55 -0.17 5.76 8.73
C ILE A 55 -0.09 4.38 9.40
N THR A 56 1.09 3.95 9.84
CA THR A 56 1.29 2.66 10.52
C THR A 56 1.40 2.77 12.04
N LYS A 57 1.16 3.96 12.60
CA LYS A 57 1.23 4.22 14.05
C LYS A 57 0.37 3.24 14.85
N ASN A 58 0.89 2.78 15.98
CA ASN A 58 0.28 1.86 16.94
C ASN A 58 0.07 0.42 16.42
N ILE A 59 0.51 0.10 15.21
CA ILE A 59 0.36 -1.28 14.71
C ILE A 59 1.35 -2.19 15.44
N GLU A 60 2.60 -1.80 15.60
CA GLU A 60 3.61 -2.60 16.31
C GLU A 60 3.22 -2.87 17.77
N ILE A 61 2.74 -1.84 18.46
CA ILE A 61 2.33 -1.97 19.87
C ILE A 61 1.24 -3.04 20.04
N ASN A 62 0.31 -3.12 19.09
CA ASN A 62 -0.80 -4.07 19.15
C ASN A 62 -0.50 -5.42 18.47
N PHE A 63 0.36 -5.42 17.44
CA PHE A 63 0.63 -6.59 16.59
C PHE A 63 2.11 -6.72 16.21
N PRO A 64 3.04 -6.87 17.20
CA PRO A 64 4.50 -6.79 16.97
C PRO A 64 5.05 -7.89 16.05
N LYS A 65 4.30 -8.96 15.81
CA LYS A 65 4.71 -10.04 14.90
C LYS A 65 4.27 -9.83 13.45
N GLN A 66 3.51 -8.78 13.17
CA GLN A 66 2.91 -8.53 11.85
C GLN A 66 3.43 -7.23 11.22
N ILE A 67 4.36 -6.53 11.89
CA ILE A 67 5.00 -5.34 11.36
C ILE A 67 6.47 -5.29 11.76
N PHE A 68 7.33 -4.85 10.85
CA PHE A 68 8.75 -4.62 11.12
C PHE A 68 9.34 -3.55 10.19
N SER A 69 10.34 -2.81 10.67
CA SER A 69 11.14 -1.91 9.84
C SER A 69 12.27 -2.64 9.14
N THR A 70 12.65 -2.13 7.99
CA THR A 70 13.73 -2.65 7.14
C THR A 70 14.88 -1.65 7.08
N PRO A 71 16.10 -2.08 6.69
CA PRO A 71 17.11 -1.18 6.16
C PRO A 71 16.60 -0.45 4.92
N ILE A 72 17.24 0.68 4.59
CA ILE A 72 16.93 1.47 3.38
C ILE A 72 17.42 0.70 2.15
N SER A 73 16.50 0.05 1.46
CA SER A 73 16.74 -0.66 0.20
C SER A 73 15.42 -1.00 -0.47
N GLU A 74 14.86 -0.08 -1.23
CA GLU A 74 13.52 -0.20 -1.81
C GLU A 74 13.39 -1.40 -2.75
N ALA A 75 14.45 -1.72 -3.51
CA ALA A 75 14.47 -2.92 -4.33
C ALA A 75 14.35 -4.20 -3.49
N SER A 76 15.07 -4.30 -2.37
CA SER A 76 14.98 -5.45 -1.46
C SER A 76 13.63 -5.51 -0.76
N ILE A 77 13.11 -4.37 -0.31
CA ILE A 77 11.81 -4.23 0.34
C ILE A 77 10.72 -4.80 -0.58
N VAL A 78 10.69 -4.36 -1.84
CA VAL A 78 9.71 -4.82 -2.83
C VAL A 78 9.96 -6.28 -3.24
N GLY A 79 11.22 -6.68 -3.42
CA GLY A 79 11.58 -8.06 -3.79
C GLY A 79 11.17 -9.10 -2.75
N MET A 80 11.31 -8.81 -1.45
CA MET A 80 10.88 -9.69 -0.36
C MET A 80 9.36 -9.96 -0.38
N ALA A 81 8.56 -9.04 -0.90
CA ALA A 81 7.11 -9.20 -0.94
C ALA A 81 6.68 -10.43 -1.75
N ALA A 82 7.41 -10.78 -2.81
CA ALA A 82 7.14 -11.99 -3.56
C ALA A 82 7.28 -13.24 -2.69
N GLY A 83 8.37 -13.34 -1.92
CA GLY A 83 8.62 -14.47 -1.02
C GLY A 83 7.50 -14.63 0.02
N PHE A 84 7.10 -13.55 0.69
CA PHE A 84 5.99 -13.58 1.64
C PHE A 84 4.67 -13.99 0.99
N ALA A 85 4.38 -13.49 -0.22
CA ALA A 85 3.15 -13.82 -0.91
C ALA A 85 3.13 -15.30 -1.36
N ILE A 86 4.25 -15.86 -1.80
CA ILE A 86 4.39 -17.27 -2.16
C ILE A 86 4.18 -18.18 -0.94
N GLU A 87 4.67 -17.77 0.23
CA GLU A 87 4.47 -18.48 1.50
C GLU A 87 3.05 -18.29 2.08
N GLY A 88 2.16 -17.63 1.33
CA GLY A 88 0.74 -17.49 1.68
C GLY A 88 0.44 -16.35 2.65
N TYR A 89 1.37 -15.44 2.88
CA TYR A 89 1.13 -14.20 3.58
C TYR A 89 0.49 -13.14 2.65
N LYS A 90 0.01 -12.06 3.26
CA LYS A 90 -0.52 -10.88 2.58
C LYS A 90 0.37 -9.67 2.88
N PRO A 91 1.49 -9.51 2.19
CA PRO A 91 2.40 -8.42 2.46
C PRO A 91 1.81 -7.08 2.01
N ILE A 92 1.95 -6.08 2.89
CA ILE A 92 1.73 -4.66 2.63
C ILE A 92 3.06 -3.97 2.80
N VAL A 93 3.64 -3.55 1.70
CA VAL A 93 4.95 -2.89 1.65
C VAL A 93 4.75 -1.39 1.61
N GLU A 94 5.38 -0.65 2.51
CA GLU A 94 5.45 0.80 2.42
C GLU A 94 6.75 1.23 1.75
N ILE A 95 6.65 1.94 0.63
CA ILE A 95 7.73 2.77 0.10
C ILE A 95 7.49 4.19 0.59
N MET A 96 8.44 4.73 1.35
CA MET A 96 8.27 5.95 2.16
C MET A 96 7.82 7.17 1.36
N PHE A 97 8.29 7.31 0.11
CA PHE A 97 7.84 8.31 -0.87
C PHE A 97 7.75 7.69 -2.26
N GLY A 98 6.75 8.09 -3.02
CA GLY A 98 6.54 7.61 -4.39
C GLY A 98 7.73 7.82 -5.31
N ASP A 99 8.50 8.88 -5.08
CA ASP A 99 9.76 9.15 -5.79
C ASP A 99 10.73 7.96 -5.73
N PHE A 100 10.76 7.22 -4.62
CA PHE A 100 11.67 6.08 -4.40
C PHE A 100 11.19 4.78 -5.04
N LEU A 101 9.98 4.73 -5.59
CA LEU A 101 9.56 3.61 -6.43
C LEU A 101 10.49 3.39 -7.62
N GLY A 102 11.19 4.46 -8.06
CA GLY A 102 12.22 4.38 -9.09
C GLY A 102 13.34 3.39 -8.74
N LEU A 103 13.71 3.29 -7.46
CA LEU A 103 14.75 2.35 -6.96
C LEU A 103 14.27 0.89 -6.96
N ALA A 104 12.97 0.67 -6.91
CA ALA A 104 12.35 -0.66 -6.95
C ALA A 104 11.73 -0.99 -8.32
N PHE A 105 11.95 -0.16 -9.34
CA PHE A 105 11.27 -0.28 -10.64
C PHE A 105 11.49 -1.64 -11.29
N ASP A 106 12.74 -2.13 -11.28
CA ASP A 106 13.06 -3.45 -11.83
C ASP A 106 12.30 -4.58 -11.12
N GLN A 107 12.24 -4.53 -9.78
CA GLN A 107 11.51 -5.53 -9.01
C GLN A 107 10.02 -5.55 -9.34
N ILE A 108 9.43 -4.39 -9.58
CA ILE A 108 8.02 -4.30 -10.00
C ILE A 108 7.84 -4.77 -11.45
N LEU A 109 8.67 -4.26 -12.37
CA LEU A 109 8.54 -4.48 -13.81
C LEU A 109 8.92 -5.91 -14.23
N ASN A 110 10.08 -6.40 -13.82
CA ASN A 110 10.67 -7.63 -14.31
C ASN A 110 10.43 -8.85 -13.41
N ASN A 111 10.13 -8.62 -12.13
CA ASN A 111 9.84 -9.68 -11.19
C ASN A 111 8.33 -9.77 -10.87
N LEU A 112 7.82 -8.93 -9.98
CA LEU A 112 6.48 -9.09 -9.42
C LEU A 112 5.38 -9.18 -10.47
N SER A 113 5.41 -8.30 -11.48
CA SER A 113 4.37 -8.28 -12.51
C SER A 113 4.43 -9.46 -13.47
N LYS A 114 5.53 -10.20 -13.49
CA LYS A 114 5.75 -11.33 -14.42
C LYS A 114 5.59 -12.70 -13.76
N PHE A 115 5.63 -12.82 -12.44
CA PHE A 115 5.58 -14.09 -11.73
C PHE A 115 4.42 -14.97 -12.17
N HIS A 116 3.21 -14.43 -12.19
CA HIS A 116 2.03 -15.19 -12.60
C HIS A 116 2.16 -15.77 -14.02
N TYR A 117 2.73 -15.00 -14.94
CA TYR A 117 2.96 -15.45 -16.31
C TYR A 117 4.12 -16.44 -16.43
N MET A 118 5.26 -16.12 -15.82
CA MET A 118 6.48 -16.93 -15.92
C MET A 118 6.35 -18.33 -15.33
N TYR A 119 5.55 -18.46 -14.27
CA TYR A 119 5.30 -19.72 -13.60
C TYR A 119 3.96 -20.36 -14.00
N ASN A 120 3.63 -20.28 -15.27
CA ASN A 120 2.47 -20.95 -15.89
C ASN A 120 1.14 -20.69 -15.16
N LYS A 121 0.96 -19.50 -14.60
CA LYS A 121 -0.22 -19.06 -13.84
C LYS A 121 -0.46 -19.81 -12.50
N GLU A 122 0.50 -20.56 -12.03
CA GLU A 122 0.42 -21.31 -10.77
C GLU A 122 0.76 -20.45 -9.55
N ILE A 123 1.63 -19.43 -9.73
CA ILE A 123 2.02 -18.51 -8.66
C ILE A 123 1.16 -17.23 -8.73
N ASN A 124 0.49 -16.93 -7.63
CA ASN A 124 -0.23 -15.69 -7.43
C ASN A 124 0.53 -14.82 -6.42
N LEU A 125 0.54 -13.52 -6.64
CA LEU A 125 1.18 -12.56 -5.75
C LEU A 125 0.16 -11.54 -5.21
N PRO A 126 -0.74 -11.94 -4.29
CA PRO A 126 -1.70 -11.05 -3.66
C PRO A 126 -1.01 -10.14 -2.65
N LEU A 127 -0.29 -9.15 -3.14
CA LEU A 127 0.50 -8.21 -2.33
C LEU A 127 0.16 -6.76 -2.67
N VAL A 128 0.44 -5.88 -1.72
CA VAL A 128 0.24 -4.44 -1.84
C VAL A 128 1.56 -3.71 -1.65
N ILE A 129 1.90 -2.86 -2.60
CA ILE A 129 2.91 -1.81 -2.45
C ILE A 129 2.14 -0.51 -2.28
N ARG A 130 2.21 0.09 -1.09
CA ARG A 130 1.61 1.40 -0.85
C ARG A 130 2.67 2.49 -0.78
N THR A 131 2.35 3.68 -1.26
CA THR A 131 3.28 4.80 -1.22
C THR A 131 2.57 6.15 -1.20
N PRO A 132 2.99 7.08 -0.32
CA PRO A 132 2.57 8.47 -0.37
C PRO A 132 3.24 9.19 -1.55
N MET A 133 2.47 9.94 -2.34
CA MET A 133 2.93 10.59 -3.56
C MET A 133 2.42 12.02 -3.66
N GLY A 134 3.02 12.83 -4.54
CA GLY A 134 2.57 14.18 -4.86
C GLY A 134 3.25 15.30 -4.07
N ALA A 135 2.98 16.55 -4.46
CA ALA A 135 3.61 17.75 -3.96
C ALA A 135 2.85 18.42 -2.78
N GLY A 136 3.19 19.67 -2.47
CA GLY A 136 2.42 20.54 -1.57
C GLY A 136 2.74 20.43 -0.08
N ARG A 137 3.78 19.67 0.32
CA ARG A 137 4.18 19.46 1.72
C ARG A 137 5.57 20.05 2.08
N GLY A 138 6.26 20.67 1.13
CA GLY A 138 7.55 21.35 1.38
C GLY A 138 8.77 20.44 1.43
N TYR A 139 8.67 19.17 0.98
CA TYR A 139 9.79 18.21 1.03
C TYR A 139 10.82 18.37 -0.10
N GLY A 140 10.63 19.34 -1.00
CA GLY A 140 11.53 19.56 -2.14
C GLY A 140 11.28 18.63 -3.34
N PRO A 141 12.05 18.78 -4.42
CA PRO A 141 11.75 18.15 -5.71
C PRO A 141 11.91 16.63 -5.73
N THR A 142 12.75 16.07 -4.88
CA THR A 142 13.03 14.62 -4.83
C THR A 142 12.04 13.82 -3.96
N HIS A 143 11.08 14.51 -3.32
CA HIS A 143 10.08 13.92 -2.44
C HIS A 143 8.67 14.41 -2.78
N SER A 144 8.46 14.99 -3.96
CA SER A 144 7.23 15.70 -4.30
C SER A 144 6.70 15.37 -5.69
N GLN A 145 7.26 14.35 -6.33
CA GLN A 145 6.87 13.97 -7.67
C GLN A 145 5.62 13.07 -7.67
N SER A 146 4.98 13.02 -8.84
CA SER A 146 3.91 12.08 -9.18
C SER A 146 4.41 11.24 -10.34
N ILE A 147 5.01 10.10 -10.02
CA ILE A 147 5.70 9.24 -11.00
C ILE A 147 4.89 8.02 -11.42
N GLU A 148 3.64 7.91 -10.98
CA GLU A 148 2.73 6.78 -11.28
C GLU A 148 2.60 6.49 -12.77
N LYS A 149 2.76 7.50 -13.62
CA LYS A 149 2.71 7.35 -15.08
C LYS A 149 3.72 6.34 -15.63
N HIS A 150 4.87 6.16 -14.95
CA HIS A 150 5.89 5.22 -15.35
C HIS A 150 5.49 3.76 -15.11
N PHE A 151 4.46 3.53 -14.32
CA PHE A 151 3.93 2.21 -13.99
C PHE A 151 2.68 1.86 -14.81
N PHE A 152 2.04 2.86 -15.46
CA PHE A 152 0.88 2.63 -16.30
C PHE A 152 1.21 1.75 -17.47
N GLY A 153 0.83 0.77 -17.83
CA GLY A 153 1.21 -0.10 -18.96
C GLY A 153 2.08 -1.28 -18.56
N ILE A 154 2.45 -1.42 -17.28
CA ILE A 154 3.08 -2.64 -16.80
C ILE A 154 2.01 -3.72 -16.72
N ILE A 155 2.06 -4.67 -17.66
CA ILE A 155 1.14 -5.80 -17.69
C ILE A 155 1.40 -6.69 -16.48
N GLY A 156 0.36 -7.04 -15.73
CA GLY A 156 0.46 -7.84 -14.52
C GLY A 156 0.63 -7.02 -13.23
N LEU A 157 0.44 -5.71 -13.30
CA LEU A 157 0.39 -4.82 -12.14
C LEU A 157 -0.98 -4.12 -12.07
N ASN A 158 -1.63 -4.18 -10.93
CA ASN A 158 -2.80 -3.34 -10.65
C ASN A 158 -2.35 -2.01 -10.05
N ILE A 159 -3.00 -0.91 -10.43
CA ILE A 159 -2.69 0.42 -9.89
C ILE A 159 -3.98 1.06 -9.38
N PHE A 160 -3.95 1.53 -8.14
CA PHE A 160 -5.05 2.21 -7.48
C PHE A 160 -4.59 3.55 -6.91
N ALA A 161 -5.44 4.57 -7.00
CA ALA A 161 -5.27 5.81 -6.25
C ALA A 161 -6.31 5.85 -5.14
N LEU A 162 -5.86 5.81 -3.88
CA LEU A 162 -6.75 6.02 -2.74
C LEU A 162 -7.28 7.43 -2.74
N ASN A 163 -8.56 7.57 -2.44
CA ASN A 163 -9.20 8.85 -2.24
C ASN A 163 -10.28 8.75 -1.17
N PRO A 164 -10.65 9.87 -0.51
CA PRO A 164 -11.59 9.86 0.61
C PRO A 164 -13.04 9.51 0.24
N PHE A 165 -13.38 9.48 -1.04
CA PHE A 165 -14.75 9.22 -1.53
C PHE A 165 -14.99 7.76 -1.91
N PHE A 166 -13.96 6.92 -1.83
CA PHE A 166 -14.06 5.50 -2.16
C PHE A 166 -13.66 4.64 -0.95
N PRO A 167 -14.42 3.57 -0.62
CA PRO A 167 -14.13 2.72 0.53
C PRO A 167 -12.76 2.05 0.42
N ILE A 168 -11.89 2.28 1.40
CA ILE A 168 -10.52 1.73 1.43
C ILE A 168 -10.55 0.20 1.38
N HIS A 169 -11.46 -0.44 2.11
CA HIS A 169 -11.55 -1.89 2.17
C HIS A 169 -11.80 -2.53 0.79
N GLU A 170 -12.60 -1.92 -0.08
CA GLU A 170 -12.87 -2.46 -1.41
C GLU A 170 -11.60 -2.54 -2.28
N ILE A 171 -10.70 -1.55 -2.13
CA ILE A 171 -9.41 -1.53 -2.85
C ILE A 171 -8.50 -2.64 -2.35
N TYR A 172 -8.36 -2.78 -1.02
CA TYR A 172 -7.50 -3.82 -0.45
C TYR A 172 -8.08 -5.22 -0.63
N ASP A 173 -9.40 -5.39 -0.52
CA ASP A 173 -10.07 -6.66 -0.79
C ASP A 173 -9.84 -7.10 -2.24
N TYR A 174 -9.96 -6.17 -3.19
CA TYR A 174 -9.63 -6.45 -4.58
C TYR A 174 -8.15 -6.81 -4.74
N ALA A 175 -7.24 -6.04 -4.14
CA ALA A 175 -5.81 -6.26 -4.23
C ALA A 175 -5.42 -7.67 -3.72
N PHE A 176 -5.98 -8.10 -2.59
CA PHE A 176 -5.71 -9.43 -2.03
C PHE A 176 -6.49 -10.58 -2.68
N ALA A 177 -7.56 -10.29 -3.39
CA ALA A 177 -8.24 -11.27 -4.25
C ALA A 177 -7.58 -11.40 -5.63
N SER A 178 -6.74 -10.44 -6.01
CA SER A 178 -6.03 -10.45 -7.29
C SER A 178 -4.92 -11.50 -7.32
N LYS A 179 -4.65 -11.99 -8.51
CA LYS A 179 -3.49 -12.84 -8.79
C LYS A 179 -2.19 -12.04 -8.96
N ASN A 180 -2.33 -10.76 -9.22
CA ASN A 180 -1.24 -9.84 -9.54
C ASN A 180 -0.98 -8.90 -8.37
N PRO A 181 0.26 -8.39 -8.23
CA PRO A 181 0.60 -7.35 -7.27
C PRO A 181 -0.19 -6.07 -7.52
N SER A 182 -0.38 -5.29 -6.46
CA SER A 182 -1.12 -4.03 -6.51
C SER A 182 -0.27 -2.88 -5.98
N LEU A 183 -0.16 -1.81 -6.75
CA LEU A 183 0.42 -0.54 -6.35
C LEU A 183 -0.71 0.40 -5.91
N ILE A 184 -0.69 0.80 -4.65
CA ILE A 184 -1.66 1.74 -4.07
C ILE A 184 -0.98 3.09 -3.84
N ILE A 185 -1.45 4.09 -4.56
CA ILE A 185 -0.96 5.46 -4.50
C ILE A 185 -1.83 6.26 -3.54
N GLU A 186 -1.19 6.95 -2.61
CA GLU A 186 -1.83 7.78 -1.59
C GLU A 186 -1.37 9.23 -1.76
N ASN A 187 -2.29 10.15 -2.10
CA ASN A 187 -1.93 11.55 -2.23
C ASN A 187 -1.69 12.16 -0.84
N LYS A 188 -0.48 12.65 -0.59
CA LYS A 188 -0.07 13.22 0.70
C LYS A 188 -0.93 14.39 1.18
N LEU A 189 -1.49 15.18 0.29
CA LEU A 189 -2.39 16.28 0.66
C LEU A 189 -3.71 15.76 1.21
N GLN A 190 -4.18 14.64 0.69
CA GLN A 190 -5.45 14.05 1.13
C GLN A 190 -5.39 13.48 2.54
N TYR A 191 -4.21 13.17 3.10
CA TYR A 191 -4.10 12.68 4.48
C TYR A 191 -4.73 13.63 5.52
N ASN A 192 -4.70 14.94 5.25
CA ASN A 192 -5.31 15.94 6.13
C ASN A 192 -6.75 16.31 5.74
N PHE A 193 -7.29 15.71 4.69
CA PHE A 193 -8.68 15.92 4.31
C PHE A 193 -9.60 15.40 5.42
N ILE A 194 -10.54 16.23 5.84
CA ILE A 194 -11.55 15.88 6.86
C ILE A 194 -12.78 15.35 6.14
N ILE A 195 -13.21 14.16 6.51
CA ILE A 195 -14.40 13.48 5.98
C ILE A 195 -15.65 13.90 6.74
#